data_f8440f3e01febb7f15bd639c1a069817
#
_entry.id   f8440f3e01febb7f15bd639c1a069817
#
_cell.length_a   1.000
_cell.length_b   1.000
_cell.length_c   1.000
_cell.angle_alpha   90.00
_cell.angle_beta   90.00
_cell.angle_gamma   90.00
#
_symmetry.space_group_name_H-M   'P 1'
#
loop_
_entity.id
_entity.type
_entity.pdbx_description
1 polymer ?
#
loop_
_entity_poly.entity_id
_entity_poly.type
_entity_poly.pdbx_seq_one_letter_code
_entity_poly.pdbx_strand_id
1 'polypeptide(L)'
;MRRALVSMGMLLLALAFAGDLAAQRKGAGVLVGVVLGPDDKPVPHAGVTYQSSGGTAPHAVHADSQGRFTITKLRSDNYDLRASGKGVFSEWEKNVTVRSGRTKSVTLHLIYAKEIPKDYAKSKANQ
;
A
#
# COMPACT_ATOMS: atom_id res chain seq x y z
N MET A 1 -4.43 33.42 33.01
CA MET A 1 -5.31 32.25 32.85
C MET A 1 -5.61 31.91 31.39
N ARG A 2 -6.00 32.86 30.60
CA ARG A 2 -6.31 32.61 29.17
C ARG A 2 -5.09 32.14 28.37
N ARG A 3 -3.92 32.65 28.67
CA ARG A 3 -2.67 32.27 27.98
C ARG A 3 -2.23 30.84 28.27
N ALA A 4 -2.53 30.33 29.46
CA ALA A 4 -2.17 28.97 29.83
C ALA A 4 -3.02 27.94 29.06
N LEU A 5 -4.30 28.25 28.83
CA LEU A 5 -5.21 27.36 28.05
C LEU A 5 -4.81 27.28 26.58
N VAL A 6 -4.39 28.38 25.98
CA VAL A 6 -3.93 28.42 24.59
C VAL A 6 -2.59 27.65 24.47
N SER A 7 -1.70 27.76 25.46
CA SER A 7 -0.47 26.98 25.49
C SER A 7 -0.72 25.48 25.52
N MET A 8 -1.71 25.02 26.26
CA MET A 8 -2.03 23.60 26.34
C MET A 8 -2.60 23.06 25.03
N GLY A 9 -3.43 23.84 24.35
CA GLY A 9 -3.95 23.44 23.04
C GLY A 9 -2.86 23.29 21.99
N MET A 10 -1.89 24.22 21.99
CA MET A 10 -0.75 24.13 21.08
C MET A 10 0.18 22.96 21.41
N LEU A 11 0.33 22.64 22.67
CA LEU A 11 1.16 21.51 23.07
C LEU A 11 0.59 20.17 22.59
N LEU A 12 -0.73 20.01 22.64
CA LEU A 12 -1.40 18.80 22.13
C LEU A 12 -1.25 18.65 20.63
N LEU A 13 -1.36 19.74 19.88
CA LEU A 13 -1.11 19.72 18.43
C LEU A 13 0.35 19.37 18.12
N ALA A 14 1.30 19.88 18.88
CA ALA A 14 2.72 19.57 18.71
C ALA A 14 3.02 18.09 18.96
N LEU A 15 2.34 17.45 19.90
CA LEU A 15 2.48 16.02 20.16
C LEU A 15 1.98 15.15 19.00
N ALA A 16 0.88 15.53 18.36
CA ALA A 16 0.37 14.83 17.19
C ALA A 16 1.35 14.91 16.02
N PHE A 17 1.93 16.08 15.79
CA PHE A 17 2.97 16.26 14.77
C PHE A 17 4.26 15.54 15.11
N ALA A 18 4.61 15.42 16.37
CA ALA A 18 5.84 14.73 16.78
C ALA A 18 5.81 13.24 16.41
N GLY A 19 4.65 12.60 16.39
CA GLY A 19 4.52 11.22 15.94
C GLY A 19 4.89 11.04 14.48
N ASP A 20 4.35 11.90 13.62
CA ASP A 20 4.66 11.88 12.18
C ASP A 20 6.12 12.24 11.91
N LEU A 21 6.63 13.24 12.61
CA LEU A 21 8.02 13.64 12.47
C LEU A 21 9.00 12.54 12.92
N ALA A 22 8.66 11.79 13.95
CA ALA A 22 9.50 10.68 14.40
C ALA A 22 9.60 9.58 13.36
N ALA A 23 8.50 9.25 12.66
CA ALA A 23 8.50 8.30 11.54
C ALA A 23 9.35 8.83 10.38
N GLN A 24 9.29 10.11 10.08
CA GLN A 24 10.07 10.75 9.02
C GLN A 24 11.57 10.76 9.32
N ARG A 25 11.95 11.00 10.58
CA ARG A 25 13.36 11.04 11.00
C ARG A 25 14.09 9.71 10.81
N LYS A 26 13.38 8.60 10.83
CA LYS A 26 13.97 7.29 10.64
C LYS A 26 14.17 6.93 9.17
N GLY A 27 13.90 7.86 8.26
CA GLY A 27 14.05 7.64 6.84
C GLY A 27 13.08 6.62 6.28
N ALA A 28 11.97 6.37 6.98
CA ALA A 28 10.98 5.40 6.56
C ALA A 28 9.91 6.05 5.68
N GLY A 29 9.57 5.38 4.58
CA GLY A 29 8.44 5.73 3.75
C GLY A 29 7.23 4.90 4.12
N VAL A 30 6.06 5.39 3.73
CA VAL A 30 4.78 4.72 3.97
C VAL A 30 4.02 4.62 2.66
N LEU A 31 3.45 3.46 2.41
CA LEU A 31 2.61 3.22 1.26
C LEU A 31 1.23 2.83 1.76
N VAL A 32 0.21 3.57 1.36
CA VAL A 32 -1.17 3.29 1.72
C VAL A 32 -1.98 3.05 0.46
N GLY A 33 -3.04 2.28 0.59
CA GLY A 33 -3.86 2.04 -0.57
C GLY A 33 -5.19 1.39 -0.24
N VAL A 34 -5.94 1.16 -1.29
CA VAL A 34 -7.20 0.45 -1.23
C VAL A 34 -7.25 -0.58 -2.35
N VAL A 35 -7.83 -1.74 -2.05
CA VAL A 35 -8.09 -2.78 -3.04
C VAL A 35 -9.55 -2.74 -3.40
N LEU A 36 -9.84 -2.53 -4.67
CA LEU A 36 -11.19 -2.50 -5.22
C LEU A 36 -11.42 -3.74 -6.08
N GLY A 37 -12.64 -4.26 -6.03
CA GLY A 37 -13.06 -5.36 -6.90
C GLY A 37 -13.47 -4.88 -8.29
N PRO A 38 -13.89 -5.82 -9.16
CA PRO A 38 -14.34 -5.46 -10.50
C PRO A 38 -15.55 -4.53 -10.54
N ASP A 39 -16.28 -4.45 -9.43
CA ASP A 39 -17.45 -3.59 -9.24
C ASP A 39 -17.09 -2.24 -8.60
N ASP A 40 -15.80 -1.93 -8.46
CA ASP A 40 -15.27 -0.73 -7.79
C ASP A 40 -15.59 -0.66 -6.30
N LYS A 41 -15.97 -1.77 -5.70
CA LYS A 41 -16.21 -1.83 -4.25
C LYS A 41 -14.98 -2.37 -3.52
N PRO A 42 -14.74 -1.89 -2.28
CA PRO A 42 -13.60 -2.39 -1.50
C PRO A 42 -13.67 -3.90 -1.30
N VAL A 43 -12.52 -4.55 -1.37
CA VAL A 43 -12.40 -6.00 -1.15
C VAL A 43 -11.81 -6.22 0.23
N PRO A 44 -12.63 -6.69 1.20
CA PRO A 44 -12.12 -6.94 2.55
C PRO A 44 -11.03 -8.01 2.55
N HIS A 45 -10.01 -7.78 3.35
CA HIS A 45 -8.96 -8.75 3.62
C HIS A 45 -8.19 -9.24 2.40
N ALA A 46 -8.18 -8.45 1.32
CA ALA A 46 -7.42 -8.78 0.13
C ALA A 46 -5.93 -8.88 0.45
N GLY A 47 -5.25 -9.82 -0.19
CA GLY A 47 -3.79 -9.92 -0.10
C GLY A 47 -3.13 -8.87 -0.98
N VAL A 48 -2.05 -8.28 -0.49
CA VAL A 48 -1.24 -7.34 -1.27
C VAL A 48 0.20 -7.81 -1.22
N THR A 49 0.74 -8.12 -2.38
CA THR A 49 2.15 -8.49 -2.53
C THR A 49 2.93 -7.29 -3.03
N TYR A 50 4.08 -7.04 -2.45
CA TYR A 50 4.95 -5.95 -2.86
C TYR A 50 6.41 -6.36 -2.81
N GLN A 51 7.20 -5.77 -3.68
CA GLN A 51 8.65 -6.01 -3.75
C GLN A 51 9.33 -4.79 -4.36
N SER A 52 10.62 -4.64 -4.10
CA SER A 52 11.42 -3.65 -4.83
C SER A 52 11.37 -3.95 -6.31
N SER A 53 11.21 -2.93 -7.14
CA SER A 53 11.22 -3.10 -8.59
C SER A 53 12.55 -3.73 -9.03
N GLY A 54 12.45 -4.84 -9.74
CA GLY A 54 13.63 -5.62 -10.11
C GLY A 54 14.15 -6.56 -9.02
N GLY A 55 13.52 -6.57 -7.84
CA GLY A 55 13.87 -7.47 -6.76
C GLY A 55 13.21 -8.84 -6.88
N THR A 56 13.68 -9.78 -6.06
CA THR A 56 13.19 -11.15 -6.04
C THR A 56 12.67 -11.58 -4.67
N ALA A 57 12.51 -10.63 -3.74
CA ALA A 57 12.07 -10.91 -2.37
C ALA A 57 10.70 -10.28 -2.11
N PRO A 58 9.60 -10.94 -2.51
CA PRO A 58 8.28 -10.39 -2.28
C PRO A 58 7.87 -10.48 -0.81
N HIS A 59 7.11 -9.50 -0.39
CA HIS A 59 6.47 -9.43 0.91
C HIS A 59 4.97 -9.36 0.73
N ALA A 60 4.21 -9.72 1.75
CA ALA A 60 2.76 -9.68 1.68
C ALA A 60 2.17 -9.00 2.92
N VAL A 61 1.11 -8.23 2.70
CA VAL A 61 0.26 -7.70 3.75
C VAL A 61 -1.19 -7.98 3.36
N HIS A 62 -2.11 -7.81 4.30
CA HIS A 62 -3.54 -7.98 4.06
C HIS A 62 -4.25 -6.65 4.27
N ALA A 63 -5.23 -6.39 3.43
CA ALA A 63 -6.12 -5.26 3.62
C ALA A 63 -7.04 -5.51 4.82
N ASP A 64 -7.57 -4.44 5.36
CA ASP A 64 -8.55 -4.50 6.45
C ASP A 64 -9.96 -4.83 5.92
N SER A 65 -10.97 -4.72 6.80
CA SER A 65 -12.36 -4.99 6.44
C SER A 65 -12.93 -3.99 5.43
N GLN A 66 -12.25 -2.88 5.19
CA GLN A 66 -12.65 -1.85 4.22
C GLN A 66 -11.76 -1.86 2.97
N GLY A 67 -10.95 -2.89 2.80
CA GLY A 67 -10.07 -3.02 1.65
C GLY A 67 -8.85 -2.12 1.70
N ARG A 68 -8.57 -1.48 2.83
CA ARG A 68 -7.44 -0.55 2.97
C ARG A 68 -6.22 -1.28 3.51
N PHE A 69 -5.05 -0.91 3.00
CA PHE A 69 -3.79 -1.46 3.48
C PHE A 69 -2.77 -0.35 3.73
N THR A 70 -1.85 -0.64 4.63
CA THR A 70 -0.75 0.27 4.97
C THR A 70 0.52 -0.54 5.07
N ILE A 71 1.57 -0.07 4.40
CA ILE A 71 2.90 -0.66 4.46
C ILE A 71 3.84 0.40 4.99
N THR A 72 4.43 0.12 6.14
CA THR A 72 5.31 1.07 6.83
C THR A 72 6.78 0.66 6.73
N LYS A 73 7.67 1.55 7.15
CA LYS A 73 9.10 1.29 7.26
C LYS A 73 9.75 0.90 5.94
N LEU A 74 9.27 1.48 4.86
CA LEU A 74 9.81 1.23 3.53
C LEU A 74 11.03 2.12 3.29
N ARG A 75 12.05 1.57 2.65
CA ARG A 75 13.17 2.35 2.14
C ARG A 75 12.71 3.21 0.97
N SER A 76 13.41 4.32 0.73
CA SER A 76 13.25 5.07 -0.52
C SER A 76 13.65 4.19 -1.69
N ASP A 77 12.66 3.81 -2.49
CA ASP A 77 12.86 2.90 -3.61
C ASP A 77 11.60 2.93 -4.48
N ASN A 78 11.66 2.23 -5.61
CA ASN A 78 10.49 1.92 -6.42
C ASN A 78 10.01 0.52 -6.07
N TYR A 79 8.71 0.37 -5.95
CA TYR A 79 8.08 -0.89 -5.57
C TYR A 79 7.06 -1.31 -6.62
N ASP A 80 6.94 -2.62 -6.79
CA ASP A 80 5.88 -3.23 -7.58
C ASP A 80 4.88 -3.86 -6.64
N LEU A 81 3.59 -3.62 -6.88
CA LEU A 81 2.51 -4.11 -6.04
C LEU A 81 1.47 -4.85 -6.86
N ARG A 82 0.88 -5.87 -6.25
CA ARG A 82 -0.22 -6.62 -6.83
C ARG A 82 -1.16 -7.07 -5.73
N ALA A 83 -2.45 -6.95 -5.97
CA ALA A 83 -3.47 -7.43 -5.04
C ALA A 83 -4.10 -8.72 -5.52
N SER A 84 -4.64 -9.48 -4.58
CA SER A 84 -5.39 -10.70 -4.87
C SER A 84 -6.50 -10.90 -3.85
N GLY A 85 -7.61 -11.49 -4.29
CA GLY A 85 -8.71 -11.84 -3.43
C GLY A 85 -9.69 -12.75 -4.16
N LYS A 86 -10.12 -13.83 -3.51
CA LYS A 86 -11.11 -14.77 -4.05
C LYS A 86 -10.79 -15.29 -5.45
N GLY A 87 -9.51 -15.57 -5.71
CA GLY A 87 -9.06 -16.08 -7.00
C GLY A 87 -8.96 -15.03 -8.09
N VAL A 88 -9.12 -13.77 -7.76
CA VAL A 88 -9.02 -12.66 -8.70
C VAL A 88 -7.78 -11.84 -8.36
N PHE A 89 -7.09 -11.35 -9.37
CA PHE A 89 -5.84 -10.61 -9.22
C PHE A 89 -5.95 -9.23 -9.84
N SER A 90 -5.18 -8.28 -9.31
CA SER A 90 -4.96 -7.00 -9.98
C SER A 90 -3.82 -7.13 -10.98
N GLU A 91 -3.69 -6.15 -11.86
CA GLU A 91 -2.46 -5.97 -12.59
C GLU A 91 -1.34 -5.54 -11.63
N TRP A 92 -0.10 -5.73 -12.05
CA TRP A 92 1.02 -5.19 -11.32
C TRP A 92 1.07 -3.68 -11.47
N GLU A 93 1.01 -2.98 -10.34
CA GLU A 93 1.30 -1.55 -10.30
C GLU A 93 2.80 -1.42 -10.14
N LYS A 94 3.49 -1.03 -11.21
CA LYS A 94 4.95 -1.05 -11.27
C LYS A 94 5.55 0.32 -10.98
N ASN A 95 6.76 0.30 -10.43
CA ASN A 95 7.57 1.50 -10.22
C ASN A 95 6.86 2.55 -9.37
N VAL A 96 6.20 2.11 -8.32
CA VAL A 96 5.60 3.01 -7.34
C VAL A 96 6.71 3.59 -6.49
N THR A 97 6.97 4.88 -6.64
CA THR A 97 8.07 5.56 -5.96
C THR A 97 7.68 5.89 -4.53
N VAL A 98 8.45 5.36 -3.59
CA VAL A 98 8.31 5.66 -2.16
C VAL A 98 9.54 6.40 -1.71
N ARG A 99 9.36 7.50 -1.00
CA ARG A 99 10.46 8.32 -0.47
C ARG A 99 10.40 8.39 1.04
N SER A 100 11.57 8.45 1.65
CA SER A 100 11.72 8.61 3.11
C SER A 100 10.92 9.80 3.62
N GLY A 101 10.17 9.58 4.69
CA GLY A 101 9.37 10.62 5.33
C GLY A 101 8.10 10.99 4.57
N ARG A 102 7.74 10.26 3.52
CA ARG A 102 6.57 10.56 2.72
C ARG A 102 5.61 9.39 2.67
N THR A 103 4.34 9.70 2.41
CA THR A 103 3.28 8.72 2.22
C THR A 103 2.86 8.72 0.75
N LYS A 104 2.87 7.55 0.14
CA LYS A 104 2.40 7.34 -1.22
C LYS A 104 1.07 6.59 -1.18
N SER A 105 0.10 7.02 -1.99
CA SER A 105 -1.20 6.35 -2.10
C SER A 105 -1.32 5.63 -3.43
N VAL A 106 -1.89 4.42 -3.40
CA VAL A 106 -2.17 3.64 -4.60
C VAL A 106 -3.55 3.01 -4.52
N THR A 107 -4.13 2.71 -5.67
CA THR A 107 -5.38 1.95 -5.77
C THR A 107 -5.11 0.72 -6.63
N LEU A 108 -5.47 -0.44 -6.11
CA LEU A 108 -5.31 -1.71 -6.83
C LEU A 108 -6.68 -2.25 -7.19
N HIS A 109 -6.95 -2.45 -8.48
CA HIS A 109 -8.21 -3.01 -8.96
C HIS A 109 -8.05 -4.48 -9.28
N LEU A 110 -8.88 -5.32 -8.69
CA LEU A 110 -8.93 -6.73 -9.06
C LEU A 110 -9.66 -6.89 -10.39
N ILE A 111 -9.09 -7.68 -11.27
CA ILE A 111 -9.71 -8.05 -12.55
C ILE A 111 -10.18 -9.50 -12.47
N TYR A 112 -11.05 -9.89 -13.39
CA TYR A 112 -11.53 -11.28 -13.42
C TYR A 112 -10.41 -12.24 -13.79
N ALA A 113 -10.42 -13.42 -13.16
CA ALA A 113 -9.42 -14.46 -13.43
C ALA A 113 -9.36 -14.84 -14.92
N LYS A 114 -10.48 -14.77 -15.63
CA LYS A 114 -10.53 -15.03 -17.08
C LYS A 114 -9.79 -14.00 -17.93
N GLU A 115 -9.37 -12.89 -17.34
CA GLU A 115 -8.58 -11.86 -18.01
C GLU A 115 -7.08 -12.09 -17.85
N ILE A 116 -6.69 -13.23 -17.29
CA ILE A 116 -5.29 -13.63 -17.27
C ILE A 116 -4.81 -13.72 -18.72
N PRO A 117 -3.63 -13.13 -19.04
CA PRO A 117 -3.13 -13.10 -20.41
C PRO A 117 -3.10 -14.49 -21.05
N LYS A 118 -3.55 -14.59 -22.29
CA LYS A 118 -3.60 -15.86 -23.04
C LYS A 118 -2.21 -16.49 -23.16
N ASP A 119 -1.18 -15.68 -23.17
CA ASP A 119 0.21 -16.13 -23.24
C ASP A 119 0.60 -16.96 -22.02
N TYR A 120 0.13 -16.57 -20.86
CA TYR A 120 0.38 -17.33 -19.63
C TYR A 120 -0.27 -18.69 -19.66
N ALA A 121 -1.51 -18.76 -20.14
CA ALA A 121 -2.25 -20.01 -20.28
C ALA A 121 -1.58 -20.95 -21.29
N LYS A 122 -1.10 -20.42 -22.41
CA LYS A 122 -0.36 -21.19 -23.42
C LYS A 122 0.93 -21.74 -22.89
N SER A 123 1.67 -20.94 -22.14
CA SER A 123 2.93 -21.37 -21.53
C SER A 123 2.74 -22.55 -20.60
N LYS A 124 1.66 -22.58 -19.83
CA LYS A 124 1.36 -23.70 -18.94
C LYS A 124 0.85 -24.93 -19.69
N ALA A 125 0.11 -24.74 -20.76
CA ALA A 125 -0.43 -25.85 -21.55
C ALA A 125 0.68 -26.63 -22.29
N ASN A 126 1.79 -25.99 -22.58
CA ASN A 126 2.92 -26.60 -23.27
C ASN A 126 3.94 -27.24 -22.32
N GLN A 127 3.70 -27.23 -21.05
CA GLN A 127 4.49 -27.91 -20.05
C GLN A 127 3.83 -29.23 -19.64
#